data_27190a9c288ab67b100dbb03d0391340
#
_entry.id   27190a9c288ab67b100dbb03d0391340
#
_cell.length_a   1.000
_cell.length_b   1.000
_cell.length_c   1.000
_cell.angle_alpha   90.00
_cell.angle_beta   90.00
_cell.angle_gamma   90.00
#
_symmetry.space_group_name_H-M   'P 1'
#
loop_
_entity.id
_entity.type
_entity.pdbx_description
1 polymer ?
#
loop_
_entity_poly.entity_id
_entity_poly.type
_entity_poly.pdbx_seq_one_letter_code
_entity_poly.pdbx_strand_id
1 'polypeptide(L)'
;MIKLLEWLGDPLGMLESSSDMVAYAETLRTKSVHKSITGILITADYTVCRDVLKSPNWRTRPEANNIFEKLYLGSIADSEKIDPFLESIIAKDGDEHSRIRKLIQPAFTFRVMQNWRMSAERIAKELVNQIESQSEIDFVASLANPLPLAMICEILGVPLADRETFTSWGRTLAIIGLDLPRTTKENQELEKASDELTNYIAHLLAERKRSPREDLLSILANVESEGDTLTDREIIATASFLLIAGFETTVNLLSVGTWVLLENRDQLKQITMNHDLVPNLVEEALRVVSPVQYTARTAGSDLELADGTNVRRGQTIVLVLAGANRDPAIFDNPNEFQLRRENARKHVAFGYGAHHCIGAQLARLEAEMLWRELLLRFPDVESWKHAGTPMWRPGKTIKGLDSMPIHLGKKK
;
A
#
# COMPACT_ATOMS: atom_id res chain seq x y z
N MET A 1 -15.37 -24.07 -1.62
CA MET A 1 -14.93 -23.70 -2.98
C MET A 1 -13.42 -23.51 -3.05
N ILE A 2 -12.80 -22.61 -2.31
CA ILE A 2 -11.33 -22.34 -2.37
C ILE A 2 -10.49 -23.59 -2.13
N LYS A 3 -10.75 -24.37 -1.06
CA LYS A 3 -10.04 -25.64 -0.80
C LYS A 3 -10.17 -26.67 -1.92
N LEU A 4 -11.28 -26.67 -2.65
CA LEU A 4 -11.46 -27.56 -3.80
C LEU A 4 -10.61 -27.06 -5.00
N LEU A 5 -10.58 -25.77 -5.24
CA LEU A 5 -9.71 -25.16 -6.27
C LEU A 5 -8.24 -25.45 -5.99
N GLU A 6 -7.81 -25.29 -4.74
CA GLU A 6 -6.45 -25.61 -4.31
C GLU A 6 -6.13 -27.10 -4.55
N TRP A 7 -7.00 -28.01 -4.14
CA TRP A 7 -6.83 -29.46 -4.35
C TRP A 7 -6.71 -29.82 -5.83
N LEU A 8 -7.42 -29.09 -6.71
CA LEU A 8 -7.33 -29.25 -8.16
C LEU A 8 -6.09 -28.61 -8.78
N GLY A 9 -5.23 -27.95 -8.00
CA GLY A 9 -4.08 -27.19 -8.50
C GLY A 9 -4.47 -25.95 -9.31
N ASP A 10 -5.68 -25.42 -9.06
CA ASP A 10 -6.15 -24.23 -9.73
C ASP A 10 -5.37 -22.99 -9.25
N PRO A 11 -4.88 -22.11 -10.15
CA PRO A 11 -4.05 -20.99 -9.78
C PRO A 11 -4.74 -20.00 -8.81
N LEU A 12 -6.07 -19.83 -8.89
CA LEU A 12 -6.79 -19.00 -7.92
C LEU A 12 -6.85 -19.66 -6.54
N GLY A 13 -7.09 -20.98 -6.49
CA GLY A 13 -7.06 -21.72 -5.25
C GLY A 13 -5.68 -21.68 -4.58
N MET A 14 -4.62 -21.81 -5.38
CA MET A 14 -3.25 -21.70 -4.90
C MET A 14 -2.89 -20.28 -4.42
N LEU A 15 -3.36 -19.22 -5.09
CA LEU A 15 -3.22 -17.83 -4.65
C LEU A 15 -3.85 -17.65 -3.26
N GLU A 16 -5.08 -18.13 -3.12
CA GLU A 16 -5.86 -17.98 -1.89
C GLU A 16 -5.35 -18.83 -0.71
N SER A 17 -4.61 -19.90 -0.96
CA SER A 17 -4.00 -20.75 0.09
C SER A 17 -2.56 -20.36 0.40
N SER A 18 -1.89 -19.62 -0.49
CA SER A 18 -0.47 -19.29 -0.31
C SER A 18 -0.24 -18.31 0.83
N SER A 19 0.70 -18.63 1.69
CA SER A 19 1.28 -17.71 2.69
C SER A 19 2.53 -16.99 2.15
N ASP A 20 3.08 -17.44 1.02
CA ASP A 20 4.26 -16.89 0.36
C ASP A 20 3.97 -16.57 -1.11
N MET A 21 3.72 -15.28 -1.38
CA MET A 21 3.44 -14.79 -2.74
C MET A 21 4.64 -14.90 -3.68
N VAL A 22 5.86 -14.91 -3.14
CA VAL A 22 7.06 -15.06 -3.97
C VAL A 22 7.16 -16.51 -4.46
N ALA A 23 7.03 -17.47 -3.56
CA ALA A 23 7.00 -18.89 -3.93
C ALA A 23 5.84 -19.21 -4.87
N TYR A 24 4.65 -18.63 -4.60
CA TYR A 24 3.51 -18.77 -5.49
C TYR A 24 3.79 -18.20 -6.89
N ALA A 25 4.36 -16.99 -6.99
CA ALA A 25 4.69 -16.37 -8.26
C ALA A 25 5.67 -17.21 -9.11
N GLU A 26 6.60 -17.92 -8.48
CA GLU A 26 7.51 -18.84 -9.20
C GLU A 26 6.74 -19.99 -9.87
N THR A 27 5.65 -20.46 -9.28
CA THR A 27 4.81 -21.50 -9.92
C THR A 27 4.12 -20.99 -11.19
N LEU A 28 3.92 -19.67 -11.30
CA LEU A 28 3.30 -19.02 -12.46
C LEU A 28 4.29 -18.75 -13.61
N ARG A 29 5.60 -18.95 -13.43
CA ARG A 29 6.62 -18.64 -14.44
C ARG A 29 6.55 -19.53 -15.70
N THR A 30 5.77 -20.59 -15.69
CA THR A 30 5.62 -21.51 -16.83
C THR A 30 4.85 -20.89 -18.00
N LYS A 31 4.05 -19.84 -17.76
CA LYS A 31 3.30 -19.09 -18.76
C LYS A 31 3.14 -17.64 -18.30
N SER A 32 3.03 -16.71 -19.25
CA SER A 32 2.77 -15.31 -18.93
C SER A 32 1.42 -15.10 -18.24
N VAL A 33 0.37 -15.83 -18.67
CA VAL A 33 -0.98 -15.74 -18.10
C VAL A 33 -1.55 -17.13 -17.83
N HIS A 34 -2.09 -17.33 -16.63
CA HIS A 34 -2.81 -18.53 -16.21
C HIS A 34 -4.30 -18.24 -16.13
N LYS A 35 -5.12 -19.25 -16.41
CA LYS A 35 -6.59 -19.15 -16.32
C LYS A 35 -7.10 -20.14 -15.28
N SER A 36 -7.79 -19.63 -14.28
CA SER A 36 -8.55 -20.42 -13.32
C SER A 36 -9.78 -21.06 -14.00
N ILE A 37 -10.24 -22.17 -13.46
CA ILE A 37 -11.52 -22.78 -13.87
C ILE A 37 -12.73 -21.85 -13.63
N THR A 38 -12.59 -20.84 -12.76
CA THR A 38 -13.58 -19.77 -12.54
C THR A 38 -13.61 -18.75 -13.68
N GLY A 39 -12.65 -18.80 -14.60
CA GLY A 39 -12.48 -17.83 -15.68
C GLY A 39 -11.59 -16.65 -15.34
N ILE A 40 -11.17 -16.49 -14.08
CA ILE A 40 -10.24 -15.45 -13.65
C ILE A 40 -8.86 -15.74 -14.24
N LEU A 41 -8.23 -14.69 -14.77
CA LEU A 41 -6.84 -14.72 -15.24
C LEU A 41 -5.90 -14.33 -14.10
N ILE A 42 -4.68 -14.89 -14.10
CA ILE A 42 -3.67 -14.60 -13.09
C ILE A 42 -2.32 -14.51 -13.76
N THR A 43 -1.53 -13.50 -13.40
CA THR A 43 -0.19 -13.30 -13.94
C THR A 43 0.80 -12.80 -12.90
N ALA A 44 2.05 -13.22 -13.01
CA ALA A 44 3.21 -12.66 -12.33
C ALA A 44 4.24 -12.10 -13.32
N ASP A 45 3.92 -12.10 -14.63
CA ASP A 45 4.75 -11.53 -15.69
C ASP A 45 4.77 -10.00 -15.58
N TYR A 46 5.95 -9.42 -15.53
CA TYR A 46 6.12 -7.98 -15.37
C TYR A 46 5.51 -7.17 -16.52
N THR A 47 5.73 -7.63 -17.76
CA THR A 47 5.26 -6.91 -18.95
C THR A 47 3.74 -6.91 -19.01
N VAL A 48 3.11 -8.06 -18.78
CA VAL A 48 1.65 -8.17 -18.70
C VAL A 48 1.10 -7.31 -17.56
N CYS A 49 1.67 -7.38 -16.36
CA CYS A 49 1.24 -6.55 -15.23
C CYS A 49 1.30 -5.06 -15.57
N ARG A 50 2.40 -4.60 -16.15
CA ARG A 50 2.59 -3.20 -16.51
C ARG A 50 1.64 -2.75 -17.63
N ASP A 51 1.43 -3.57 -18.64
CA ASP A 51 0.56 -3.26 -19.77
C ASP A 51 -0.90 -3.17 -19.33
N VAL A 52 -1.36 -4.11 -18.49
CA VAL A 52 -2.69 -4.08 -17.88
C VAL A 52 -2.89 -2.83 -17.01
N LEU A 53 -1.91 -2.50 -16.16
CA LEU A 53 -1.97 -1.32 -15.29
C LEU A 53 -1.94 0.00 -16.05
N LYS A 54 -1.32 0.03 -17.24
CA LYS A 54 -1.20 1.23 -18.08
C LYS A 54 -2.42 1.47 -18.95
N SER A 55 -3.09 0.40 -19.38
CA SER A 55 -4.11 0.46 -20.42
C SER A 55 -5.45 0.99 -19.88
N PRO A 56 -6.07 1.96 -20.57
CA PRO A 56 -7.39 2.47 -20.20
C PRO A 56 -8.53 1.47 -20.47
N ASN A 57 -8.25 0.37 -21.16
CA ASN A 57 -9.23 -0.70 -21.40
C ASN A 57 -9.46 -1.58 -20.17
N TRP A 58 -8.66 -1.41 -19.13
CA TRP A 58 -8.80 -2.13 -17.88
C TRP A 58 -9.34 -1.23 -16.78
N ARG A 59 -10.31 -1.72 -16.05
CA ARG A 59 -11.01 -1.01 -14.99
C ARG A 59 -10.64 -1.55 -13.62
N THR A 60 -10.65 -0.67 -12.64
CA THR A 60 -10.46 -1.04 -11.23
C THR A 60 -11.71 -1.63 -10.64
N ARG A 61 -12.88 -1.16 -11.09
CA ARG A 61 -14.17 -1.64 -10.62
C ARG A 61 -14.69 -2.75 -11.54
N PRO A 62 -15.04 -3.92 -10.99
CA PRO A 62 -15.71 -4.96 -11.75
C PRO A 62 -17.07 -4.47 -12.29
N GLU A 63 -17.57 -5.04 -13.38
CA GLU A 63 -18.95 -4.81 -13.86
C GLU A 63 -19.93 -5.70 -13.09
N ALA A 64 -21.10 -5.18 -12.65
CA ALA A 64 -22.07 -5.84 -11.74
C ALA A 64 -22.67 -7.19 -12.19
N ASN A 65 -22.13 -7.82 -13.20
CA ASN A 65 -22.60 -9.09 -13.76
C ASN A 65 -21.80 -10.33 -13.35
N ASN A 66 -20.74 -10.17 -12.55
CA ASN A 66 -19.85 -11.26 -12.17
C ASN A 66 -20.22 -11.75 -10.75
N ILE A 67 -20.26 -13.07 -10.54
CA ILE A 67 -20.56 -13.69 -9.24
C ILE A 67 -19.55 -13.27 -8.14
N PHE A 68 -18.32 -12.92 -8.55
CA PHE A 68 -17.30 -12.39 -7.69
C PHE A 68 -17.65 -10.98 -7.17
N GLU A 69 -18.29 -10.16 -7.99
CA GLU A 69 -18.81 -8.85 -7.58
C GLU A 69 -19.95 -8.96 -6.59
N LYS A 70 -20.87 -9.89 -6.81
CA LYS A 70 -21.94 -10.14 -5.85
C LYS A 70 -21.41 -10.60 -4.50
N LEU A 71 -20.29 -11.31 -4.47
CA LEU A 71 -19.59 -11.68 -3.25
C LEU A 71 -18.78 -10.52 -2.65
N TYR A 72 -18.24 -9.61 -3.49
CA TYR A 72 -17.42 -8.47 -3.09
C TYR A 72 -18.23 -7.22 -2.76
N LEU A 73 -19.28 -6.96 -3.51
CA LEU A 73 -20.13 -5.76 -3.42
C LEU A 73 -21.50 -6.02 -2.80
N GLY A 74 -21.81 -7.27 -2.51
CA GLY A 74 -23.17 -7.76 -2.26
C GLY A 74 -23.93 -7.21 -1.05
N SER A 75 -23.37 -6.26 -0.30
CA SER A 75 -24.07 -5.64 0.84
C SER A 75 -24.04 -4.12 0.88
N ILE A 76 -23.27 -3.45 -0.01
CA ILE A 76 -22.96 -2.01 0.15
C ILE A 76 -23.68 -1.13 -0.90
N ALA A 77 -24.22 -1.70 -1.96
CA ALA A 77 -24.71 -0.95 -3.13
C ALA A 77 -25.95 -0.06 -2.90
N ASP A 78 -26.62 -0.13 -1.75
CA ASP A 78 -27.91 0.53 -1.49
C ASP A 78 -27.94 1.42 -0.23
N SER A 79 -26.80 1.78 0.34
CA SER A 79 -26.80 2.58 1.58
C SER A 79 -26.57 4.07 1.30
N GLU A 80 -27.25 4.94 2.05
CA GLU A 80 -26.96 6.37 2.15
C GLU A 80 -25.53 6.62 2.73
N LYS A 81 -24.90 5.58 3.26
CA LYS A 81 -23.56 5.57 3.85
C LYS A 81 -22.47 5.74 2.79
N ILE A 82 -21.37 6.35 3.16
CA ILE A 82 -20.20 6.54 2.31
C ILE A 82 -19.31 5.31 2.44
N ASP A 83 -19.02 4.65 1.32
CA ASP A 83 -18.01 3.60 1.26
C ASP A 83 -16.64 4.17 0.85
N PRO A 84 -15.64 4.17 1.76
CA PRO A 84 -14.33 4.75 1.48
C PRO A 84 -13.56 4.03 0.38
N PHE A 85 -13.90 2.79 0.02
CA PHE A 85 -13.29 2.10 -1.11
C PHE A 85 -14.02 2.39 -2.43
N LEU A 86 -15.34 2.20 -2.47
CA LEU A 86 -16.13 2.28 -3.70
C LEU A 86 -16.35 3.71 -4.20
N GLU A 87 -16.30 4.69 -3.32
CA GLU A 87 -16.55 6.08 -3.67
C GLU A 87 -15.27 6.91 -3.81
N SER A 88 -14.14 6.39 -3.36
CA SER A 88 -12.85 7.07 -3.53
C SER A 88 -12.28 6.89 -4.94
N ILE A 89 -11.22 7.64 -5.20
CA ILE A 89 -10.49 7.63 -6.47
C ILE A 89 -10.03 6.23 -6.92
N ILE A 90 -9.82 5.29 -6.00
CA ILE A 90 -9.30 3.95 -6.33
C ILE A 90 -10.32 3.12 -7.13
N ALA A 91 -11.61 3.35 -6.92
CA ALA A 91 -12.69 2.64 -7.60
C ALA A 91 -13.30 3.40 -8.77
N LYS A 92 -12.71 4.54 -9.15
CA LYS A 92 -13.15 5.34 -10.29
C LYS A 92 -12.26 5.08 -11.50
N ASP A 93 -12.84 5.12 -12.69
CA ASP A 93 -12.12 4.91 -13.96
C ASP A 93 -12.44 6.03 -14.96
N GLY A 94 -11.65 6.14 -16.03
CA GLY A 94 -11.87 7.07 -17.13
C GLY A 94 -11.91 8.53 -16.73
N ASP A 95 -12.92 9.27 -17.19
CA ASP A 95 -13.04 10.73 -16.99
C ASP A 95 -13.31 11.07 -15.52
N GLU A 96 -14.11 10.27 -14.81
CA GLU A 96 -14.39 10.48 -13.38
C GLU A 96 -13.12 10.36 -12.54
N HIS A 97 -12.32 9.33 -12.76
CA HIS A 97 -11.01 9.20 -12.12
C HIS A 97 -10.10 10.38 -12.45
N SER A 98 -10.01 10.76 -13.72
CA SER A 98 -9.13 11.84 -14.19
C SER A 98 -9.52 13.17 -13.56
N ARG A 99 -10.83 13.47 -13.47
CA ARG A 99 -11.39 14.64 -12.80
C ARG A 99 -10.98 14.70 -11.33
N ILE A 100 -11.29 13.66 -10.57
CA ILE A 100 -10.96 13.61 -9.13
C ILE A 100 -9.46 13.71 -8.93
N ARG A 101 -8.66 12.98 -9.73
CA ARG A 101 -7.20 13.01 -9.61
C ARG A 101 -6.64 14.40 -9.85
N LYS A 102 -7.15 15.13 -10.85
CA LYS A 102 -6.75 16.52 -11.15
C LYS A 102 -7.03 17.45 -9.97
N LEU A 103 -8.18 17.27 -9.29
CA LEU A 103 -8.56 18.05 -8.12
C LEU A 103 -7.74 17.70 -6.86
N ILE A 104 -7.31 16.45 -6.69
CA ILE A 104 -6.50 16.04 -5.54
C ILE A 104 -5.01 16.40 -5.74
N GLN A 105 -4.50 16.42 -6.98
CA GLN A 105 -3.08 16.58 -7.28
C GLN A 105 -2.43 17.83 -6.66
N PRO A 106 -3.11 19.00 -6.53
CA PRO A 106 -2.56 20.18 -5.87
C PRO A 106 -2.11 19.94 -4.42
N ALA A 107 -2.72 18.97 -3.72
CA ALA A 107 -2.32 18.57 -2.37
C ALA A 107 -0.98 17.79 -2.33
N PHE A 108 -0.45 17.38 -3.49
CA PHE A 108 0.80 16.62 -3.63
C PHE A 108 1.85 17.38 -4.46
N THR A 109 1.79 18.71 -4.46
CA THR A 109 2.77 19.55 -5.16
C THR A 109 4.13 19.53 -4.46
N PHE A 110 5.18 19.94 -5.17
CA PHE A 110 6.54 20.03 -4.62
C PHE A 110 6.60 20.85 -3.33
N ARG A 111 5.89 22.00 -3.27
CA ARG A 111 5.85 22.87 -2.08
C ARG A 111 5.24 22.15 -0.88
N VAL A 112 4.11 21.48 -1.06
CA VAL A 112 3.45 20.69 -0.02
C VAL A 112 4.33 19.54 0.44
N MET A 113 4.98 18.85 -0.50
CA MET A 113 5.93 17.77 -0.20
C MET A 113 7.14 18.25 0.61
N GLN A 114 7.61 19.49 0.43
CA GLN A 114 8.69 20.05 1.28
C GLN A 114 8.24 20.24 2.74
N ASN A 115 7.01 20.69 2.97
CA ASN A 115 6.47 20.79 4.32
C ASN A 115 6.38 19.40 4.97
N TRP A 116 5.89 18.41 4.24
CA TRP A 116 5.81 17.04 4.76
C TRP A 116 7.19 16.41 5.00
N ARG A 117 8.20 16.81 4.22
CA ARG A 117 9.59 16.41 4.50
C ARG A 117 10.06 16.89 5.87
N MET A 118 9.78 18.14 6.22
CA MET A 118 10.13 18.68 7.55
C MET A 118 9.37 17.94 8.67
N SER A 119 8.08 17.64 8.45
CA SER A 119 7.29 16.85 9.40
C SER A 119 7.83 15.43 9.57
N ALA A 120 8.13 14.72 8.46
CA ALA A 120 8.68 13.37 8.51
C ALA A 120 10.04 13.31 9.21
N GLU A 121 10.92 14.28 8.94
CA GLU A 121 12.22 14.40 9.60
C GLU A 121 12.08 14.65 11.11
N ARG A 122 11.19 15.58 11.51
CA ARG A 122 10.92 15.88 12.92
C ARG A 122 10.37 14.66 13.64
N ILE A 123 9.34 14.01 13.06
CA ILE A 123 8.70 12.83 13.68
C ILE A 123 9.70 11.67 13.76
N ALA A 124 10.47 11.40 12.72
CA ALA A 124 11.49 10.35 12.75
C ALA A 124 12.52 10.60 13.86
N LYS A 125 13.02 11.83 14.02
CA LYS A 125 13.92 12.21 15.11
C LYS A 125 13.29 12.03 16.49
N GLU A 126 12.03 12.46 16.67
CA GLU A 126 11.31 12.30 17.93
C GLU A 126 11.16 10.83 18.31
N LEU A 127 10.76 9.97 17.37
CA LEU A 127 10.61 8.54 17.59
C LEU A 127 11.94 7.84 17.90
N VAL A 128 12.99 8.16 17.16
CA VAL A 128 14.31 7.58 17.39
C VAL A 128 14.88 8.06 18.75
N ASN A 129 14.65 9.30 19.17
CA ASN A 129 15.01 9.76 20.50
C ASN A 129 14.33 8.98 21.63
N GLN A 130 13.08 8.57 21.45
CA GLN A 130 12.33 7.81 22.46
C GLN A 130 12.92 6.41 22.73
N ILE A 131 13.62 5.83 21.75
CA ILE A 131 14.21 4.50 21.87
C ILE A 131 15.71 4.52 22.24
N GLU A 132 16.35 5.69 22.29
CA GLU A 132 17.80 5.81 22.47
C GLU A 132 18.37 5.12 23.71
N SER A 133 17.60 5.04 24.81
CA SER A 133 18.02 4.40 26.05
C SER A 133 17.68 2.90 26.11
N GLN A 134 17.01 2.37 25.09
CA GLN A 134 16.57 1.00 25.07
C GLN A 134 17.58 0.13 24.31
N SER A 135 17.97 -1.00 24.88
CA SER A 135 18.86 -1.97 24.22
C SER A 135 18.10 -2.86 23.23
N GLU A 136 16.83 -3.04 23.49
CA GLU A 136 15.91 -3.86 22.69
C GLU A 136 14.59 -3.13 22.51
N ILE A 137 14.04 -3.16 21.30
CA ILE A 137 12.77 -2.55 20.95
C ILE A 137 11.95 -3.50 20.09
N ASP A 138 10.63 -3.34 20.11
CA ASP A 138 9.80 -3.78 19.00
C ASP A 138 9.78 -2.69 17.92
N PHE A 139 10.45 -2.97 16.81
CA PHE A 139 10.58 -2.01 15.70
C PHE A 139 9.22 -1.60 15.13
N VAL A 140 8.26 -2.53 15.06
CA VAL A 140 6.92 -2.24 14.53
C VAL A 140 6.20 -1.28 15.46
N ALA A 141 6.14 -1.59 16.74
CA ALA A 141 5.41 -0.79 17.71
C ALA A 141 6.08 0.57 17.97
N SER A 142 7.43 0.62 17.99
CA SER A 142 8.17 1.81 18.38
C SER A 142 8.42 2.79 17.24
N LEU A 143 8.52 2.32 15.98
CA LEU A 143 8.95 3.13 14.85
C LEU A 143 8.06 2.98 13.62
N ALA A 144 7.86 1.75 13.12
CA ALA A 144 7.21 1.54 11.83
C ALA A 144 5.72 1.93 11.85
N ASN A 145 4.99 1.67 12.93
CA ASN A 145 3.61 2.11 13.10
C ASN A 145 3.50 3.62 13.42
N PRO A 146 4.24 4.17 14.41
CA PRO A 146 4.04 5.55 14.83
C PRO A 146 4.36 6.59 13.75
N LEU A 147 5.36 6.36 12.89
CA LEU A 147 5.76 7.33 11.88
C LEU A 147 4.66 7.58 10.83
N PRO A 148 4.20 6.59 10.06
CA PRO A 148 3.15 6.82 9.06
C PRO A 148 1.84 7.31 9.67
N LEU A 149 1.54 6.84 10.87
CA LEU A 149 0.38 7.27 11.61
C LEU A 149 0.44 8.76 11.96
N ALA A 150 1.55 9.20 12.55
CA ALA A 150 1.72 10.63 12.88
C ALA A 150 1.67 11.49 11.61
N MET A 151 2.28 11.01 10.52
CA MET A 151 2.28 11.69 9.23
C MET A 151 0.87 11.84 8.65
N ILE A 152 0.10 10.76 8.55
CA ILE A 152 -1.24 10.84 7.96
C ILE A 152 -2.20 11.67 8.83
N CYS A 153 -2.08 11.60 10.16
CA CYS A 153 -2.85 12.43 11.06
C CYS A 153 -2.51 13.92 10.92
N GLU A 154 -1.22 14.25 10.77
CA GLU A 154 -0.78 15.64 10.55
C GLU A 154 -1.26 16.15 9.17
N ILE A 155 -1.15 15.34 8.13
CA ILE A 155 -1.60 15.65 6.78
C ILE A 155 -3.12 15.91 6.74
N LEU A 156 -3.91 15.07 7.40
CA LEU A 156 -5.38 15.20 7.45
C LEU A 156 -5.87 16.22 8.49
N GLY A 157 -4.97 16.74 9.34
CA GLY A 157 -5.31 17.69 10.40
C GLY A 157 -6.06 17.03 11.57
N VAL A 158 -5.82 15.73 11.84
CA VAL A 158 -6.45 15.01 12.96
C VAL A 158 -5.82 15.42 14.29
N PRO A 159 -6.62 15.85 15.29
CA PRO A 159 -6.13 16.19 16.62
C PRO A 159 -5.37 15.06 17.29
N LEU A 160 -4.36 15.40 18.11
CA LEU A 160 -3.54 14.42 18.84
C LEU A 160 -4.38 13.45 19.70
N ALA A 161 -5.44 13.97 20.34
CA ALA A 161 -6.30 13.18 21.21
C ALA A 161 -7.08 12.09 20.48
N ASP A 162 -7.32 12.25 19.17
CA ASP A 162 -8.15 11.34 18.38
C ASP A 162 -7.35 10.31 17.61
N ARG A 163 -6.00 10.43 17.59
CA ARG A 163 -5.12 9.63 16.74
C ARG A 163 -5.23 8.14 16.99
N GLU A 164 -5.37 7.69 18.21
CA GLU A 164 -5.49 6.27 18.56
C GLU A 164 -6.76 5.65 17.96
N THR A 165 -7.91 6.32 18.18
CA THR A 165 -9.20 5.87 17.62
C THR A 165 -9.20 5.91 16.10
N PHE A 166 -8.69 6.99 15.53
CA PHE A 166 -8.55 7.15 14.08
C PHE A 166 -7.71 6.04 13.44
N THR A 167 -6.61 5.66 14.10
CA THR A 167 -5.74 4.55 13.68
C THR A 167 -6.47 3.22 13.72
N SER A 168 -7.21 2.98 14.77
CA SER A 168 -7.96 1.72 14.93
C SER A 168 -8.91 1.48 13.76
N TRP A 169 -9.64 2.51 13.33
CA TRP A 169 -10.51 2.42 12.15
C TRP A 169 -9.72 2.14 10.87
N GLY A 170 -8.65 2.92 10.62
CA GLY A 170 -7.81 2.75 9.44
C GLY A 170 -7.22 1.36 9.34
N ARG A 171 -6.73 0.82 10.47
CA ARG A 171 -6.17 -0.52 10.55
C ARG A 171 -7.22 -1.61 10.28
N THR A 172 -8.39 -1.51 10.89
CA THR A 172 -9.51 -2.44 10.66
C THR A 172 -9.88 -2.46 9.18
N LEU A 173 -10.02 -1.29 8.57
CA LEU A 173 -10.38 -1.16 7.16
C LEU A 173 -9.28 -1.68 6.22
N ALA A 174 -8.01 -1.43 6.52
CA ALA A 174 -6.90 -1.92 5.69
C ALA A 174 -6.72 -3.45 5.77
N ILE A 175 -6.81 -4.03 6.98
CA ILE A 175 -6.56 -5.46 7.17
C ILE A 175 -7.77 -6.28 6.72
N ILE A 176 -8.97 -5.94 7.19
CA ILE A 176 -10.17 -6.71 6.89
C ILE A 176 -10.74 -6.34 5.51
N GLY A 177 -10.66 -5.05 5.12
CA GLY A 177 -11.28 -4.53 3.90
C GLY A 177 -10.68 -5.05 2.61
N LEU A 178 -9.39 -5.37 2.60
CA LEU A 178 -8.65 -5.80 1.41
C LEU A 178 -8.52 -7.32 1.26
N ASP A 179 -8.78 -8.09 2.31
CA ASP A 179 -8.74 -9.55 2.24
C ASP A 179 -10.15 -10.17 2.08
N LEU A 180 -10.21 -11.28 1.36
CA LEU A 180 -11.42 -12.04 1.09
C LEU A 180 -11.12 -13.56 1.16
N PRO A 181 -12.11 -14.40 1.44
CA PRO A 181 -13.47 -14.07 1.86
C PRO A 181 -13.53 -13.65 3.34
N ARG A 182 -14.54 -12.87 3.70
CA ARG A 182 -14.76 -12.38 5.07
C ARG A 182 -15.88 -13.14 5.77
N THR A 183 -15.76 -13.27 7.09
CA THR A 183 -16.84 -13.78 7.95
C THR A 183 -17.90 -12.69 8.18
N THR A 184 -19.07 -13.08 8.66
CA THR A 184 -20.14 -12.13 9.02
C THR A 184 -19.66 -11.14 10.10
N LYS A 185 -18.87 -11.61 11.06
CA LYS A 185 -18.31 -10.77 12.12
C LYS A 185 -17.35 -9.72 11.55
N GLU A 186 -16.42 -10.14 10.68
CA GLU A 186 -15.49 -9.22 10.01
C GLU A 186 -16.22 -8.18 9.16
N ASN A 187 -17.29 -8.55 8.46
CA ASN A 187 -18.10 -7.58 7.72
C ASN A 187 -18.78 -6.57 8.64
N GLN A 188 -19.28 -6.99 9.82
CA GLN A 188 -19.86 -6.07 10.81
C GLN A 188 -18.81 -5.12 11.41
N GLU A 189 -17.61 -5.63 11.71
CA GLU A 189 -16.49 -4.81 12.20
C GLU A 189 -16.05 -3.80 11.13
N LEU A 190 -15.99 -4.21 9.87
CA LEU A 190 -15.65 -3.35 8.73
C LEU A 190 -16.68 -2.24 8.53
N GLU A 191 -17.97 -2.58 8.53
CA GLU A 191 -19.05 -1.61 8.37
C GLU A 191 -19.03 -0.59 9.50
N LYS A 192 -18.90 -1.03 10.74
CA LYS A 192 -18.80 -0.15 11.91
C LYS A 192 -17.61 0.82 11.79
N ALA A 193 -16.42 0.30 11.49
CA ALA A 193 -15.22 1.12 11.34
C ALA A 193 -15.34 2.12 10.18
N SER A 194 -15.99 1.72 9.08
CA SER A 194 -16.26 2.59 7.93
C SER A 194 -17.19 3.74 8.30
N ASP A 195 -18.31 3.45 8.99
CA ASP A 195 -19.26 4.45 9.43
C ASP A 195 -18.64 5.44 10.42
N GLU A 196 -17.91 4.94 11.41
CA GLU A 196 -17.26 5.78 12.42
C GLU A 196 -16.20 6.70 11.79
N LEU A 197 -15.38 6.18 10.88
CA LEU A 197 -14.35 6.95 10.17
C LEU A 197 -14.96 8.02 9.27
N THR A 198 -15.93 7.66 8.43
CA THR A 198 -16.55 8.60 7.48
C THR A 198 -17.33 9.71 8.20
N ASN A 199 -18.03 9.40 9.30
CA ASN A 199 -18.69 10.39 10.14
C ASN A 199 -17.68 11.34 10.81
N TYR A 200 -16.56 10.82 11.30
CA TYR A 200 -15.50 11.62 11.88
C TYR A 200 -14.88 12.59 10.84
N ILE A 201 -14.56 12.09 9.65
CA ILE A 201 -14.04 12.94 8.56
C ILE A 201 -15.08 13.98 8.12
N ALA A 202 -16.37 13.63 8.06
CA ALA A 202 -17.44 14.58 7.75
C ALA A 202 -17.50 15.73 8.77
N HIS A 203 -17.33 15.41 10.05
CA HIS A 203 -17.29 16.42 11.12
C HIS A 203 -16.07 17.35 10.97
N LEU A 204 -14.89 16.78 10.75
CA LEU A 204 -13.67 17.56 10.48
C LEU A 204 -13.82 18.45 9.24
N LEU A 205 -14.39 17.93 8.15
CA LEU A 205 -14.63 18.68 6.93
C LEU A 205 -15.53 19.88 7.17
N ALA A 206 -16.63 19.69 7.94
CA ALA A 206 -17.52 20.78 8.29
C ALA A 206 -16.82 21.85 9.14
N GLU A 207 -15.87 21.48 10.00
CA GLU A 207 -15.02 22.41 10.74
C GLU A 207 -14.08 23.18 9.80
N ARG A 208 -13.38 22.47 8.86
CA ARG A 208 -12.42 23.06 7.92
C ARG A 208 -13.09 24.03 6.94
N LYS A 209 -14.32 23.77 6.53
CA LYS A 209 -15.10 24.71 5.70
C LYS A 209 -15.38 26.03 6.42
N ARG A 210 -15.58 26.00 7.74
CA ARG A 210 -15.79 27.19 8.56
C ARG A 210 -14.49 27.90 8.96
N SER A 211 -13.44 27.12 9.20
CA SER A 211 -12.14 27.60 9.66
C SER A 211 -11.03 26.80 8.99
N PRO A 212 -10.61 27.17 7.76
CA PRO A 212 -9.55 26.48 7.03
C PRO A 212 -8.22 26.47 7.79
N ARG A 213 -7.44 25.37 7.64
CA ARG A 213 -6.11 25.20 8.20
C ARG A 213 -5.13 24.80 7.09
N GLU A 214 -3.85 24.64 7.43
CA GLU A 214 -2.83 24.12 6.52
C GLU A 214 -2.84 22.58 6.49
N ASP A 215 -4.00 21.97 6.20
CA ASP A 215 -4.18 20.52 6.14
C ASP A 215 -4.86 20.09 4.81
N LEU A 216 -4.80 18.79 4.53
CA LEU A 216 -5.34 18.21 3.31
C LEU A 216 -6.85 18.42 3.18
N LEU A 217 -7.61 18.31 4.28
CA LEU A 217 -9.06 18.51 4.24
C LEU A 217 -9.40 19.95 3.82
N SER A 218 -8.66 20.95 4.32
CA SER A 218 -8.83 22.35 3.91
C SER A 218 -8.46 22.55 2.44
N ILE A 219 -7.40 21.90 1.94
CA ILE A 219 -7.03 21.95 0.52
C ILE A 219 -8.15 21.36 -0.34
N LEU A 220 -8.64 20.15 0.00
CA LEU A 220 -9.68 19.45 -0.76
C LEU A 220 -11.02 20.20 -0.72
N ALA A 221 -11.35 20.85 0.40
CA ALA A 221 -12.58 21.63 0.54
C ALA A 221 -12.61 22.91 -0.30
N ASN A 222 -11.43 23.44 -0.69
CA ASN A 222 -11.30 24.72 -1.40
C ASN A 222 -10.69 24.56 -2.82
N VAL A 223 -10.36 23.33 -3.24
CA VAL A 223 -9.79 23.11 -4.55
C VAL A 223 -10.83 23.32 -5.64
N GLU A 224 -10.43 24.06 -6.67
CA GLU A 224 -11.19 24.26 -7.90
C GLU A 224 -10.25 24.07 -9.10
N SER A 225 -10.76 23.44 -10.13
CA SER A 225 -10.07 23.31 -11.41
C SER A 225 -11.07 23.43 -12.55
N GLU A 226 -10.93 24.48 -13.39
CA GLU A 226 -11.79 24.72 -14.54
C GLU A 226 -13.28 24.84 -14.22
N GLY A 227 -13.62 25.41 -13.05
CA GLY A 227 -14.99 25.55 -12.55
C GLY A 227 -15.57 24.30 -11.91
N ASP A 228 -14.78 23.24 -11.71
CA ASP A 228 -15.19 22.01 -11.06
C ASP A 228 -14.56 21.89 -9.67
N THR A 229 -15.30 21.29 -8.73
CA THR A 229 -14.93 21.08 -7.33
C THR A 229 -15.26 19.68 -6.88
N LEU A 230 -14.68 19.23 -5.76
CA LEU A 230 -15.08 17.97 -5.12
C LEU A 230 -16.36 18.19 -4.30
N THR A 231 -17.28 17.24 -4.40
CA THR A 231 -18.42 17.15 -3.46
C THR A 231 -17.95 16.72 -2.07
N ASP A 232 -18.74 17.04 -1.02
CA ASP A 232 -18.42 16.59 0.34
C ASP A 232 -18.24 15.09 0.43
N ARG A 233 -19.09 14.35 -0.28
CA ARG A 233 -19.03 12.88 -0.34
C ARG A 233 -17.72 12.38 -0.95
N GLU A 234 -17.26 13.00 -2.03
CA GLU A 234 -15.96 12.69 -2.65
C GLU A 234 -14.78 13.04 -1.74
N ILE A 235 -14.84 14.17 -1.02
CA ILE A 235 -13.81 14.58 -0.07
C ILE A 235 -13.73 13.56 1.08
N ILE A 236 -14.88 13.21 1.69
CA ILE A 236 -14.94 12.27 2.81
C ILE A 236 -14.42 10.90 2.38
N ALA A 237 -14.89 10.37 1.26
CA ALA A 237 -14.43 9.08 0.75
C ALA A 237 -12.92 9.08 0.44
N THR A 238 -12.44 10.15 -0.20
CA THR A 238 -11.02 10.28 -0.56
C THR A 238 -10.14 10.39 0.69
N ALA A 239 -10.49 11.23 1.66
CA ALA A 239 -9.70 11.39 2.89
C ALA A 239 -9.69 10.11 3.73
N SER A 240 -10.83 9.43 3.84
CA SER A 240 -10.94 8.13 4.50
C SER A 240 -10.08 7.07 3.82
N PHE A 241 -10.12 7.03 2.48
CA PHE A 241 -9.30 6.09 1.71
C PHE A 241 -7.80 6.40 1.82
N LEU A 242 -7.39 7.67 1.85
CA LEU A 242 -5.99 8.05 2.01
C LEU A 242 -5.42 7.60 3.35
N LEU A 243 -6.21 7.61 4.42
CA LEU A 243 -5.81 6.99 5.69
C LEU A 243 -5.57 5.51 5.52
N ILE A 244 -6.55 4.77 4.96
CA ILE A 244 -6.49 3.32 4.81
C ILE A 244 -5.28 2.91 3.96
N ALA A 245 -5.09 3.57 2.82
CA ALA A 245 -4.04 3.23 1.86
C ALA A 245 -2.64 3.70 2.28
N GLY A 246 -2.54 4.84 2.95
CA GLY A 246 -1.26 5.48 3.26
C GLY A 246 -0.56 4.92 4.50
N PHE A 247 -1.30 4.39 5.45
CA PHE A 247 -0.77 3.95 6.73
C PHE A 247 -0.13 2.56 6.65
N GLU A 248 -0.92 1.50 6.46
CA GLU A 248 -0.47 0.11 6.57
C GLU A 248 0.59 -0.27 5.52
N THR A 249 0.50 0.27 4.33
CA THR A 249 1.48 -0.01 3.27
C THR A 249 2.86 0.54 3.61
N THR A 250 2.94 1.72 4.23
CA THR A 250 4.20 2.31 4.67
C THR A 250 4.74 1.61 5.91
N VAL A 251 3.89 1.21 6.87
CA VAL A 251 4.30 0.35 7.99
C VAL A 251 5.00 -0.91 7.49
N ASN A 252 4.44 -1.54 6.47
CA ASN A 252 5.01 -2.77 5.90
C ASN A 252 6.31 -2.52 5.14
N LEU A 253 6.42 -1.41 4.41
CA LEU A 253 7.68 -1.00 3.79
C LEU A 253 8.78 -0.85 4.84
N LEU A 254 8.50 -0.15 5.94
CA LEU A 254 9.46 0.12 6.99
C LEU A 254 9.84 -1.14 7.76
N SER A 255 8.86 -1.91 8.21
CA SER A 255 9.10 -3.10 9.05
C SER A 255 9.74 -4.24 8.26
N VAL A 256 9.14 -4.64 7.14
CA VAL A 256 9.68 -5.73 6.31
C VAL A 256 10.95 -5.29 5.58
N GLY A 257 11.06 -4.02 5.16
CA GLY A 257 12.28 -3.48 4.58
C GLY A 257 13.46 -3.52 5.56
N THR A 258 13.24 -3.17 6.83
CA THR A 258 14.25 -3.29 7.88
C THR A 258 14.59 -4.75 8.18
N TRP A 259 13.58 -5.64 8.20
CA TRP A 259 13.81 -7.07 8.33
C TRP A 259 14.71 -7.60 7.20
N VAL A 260 14.40 -7.27 5.94
CA VAL A 260 15.22 -7.65 4.78
C VAL A 260 16.65 -7.10 4.91
N LEU A 261 16.80 -5.87 5.38
CA LEU A 261 18.11 -5.25 5.57
C LEU A 261 18.93 -5.99 6.66
N LEU A 262 18.29 -6.41 7.74
CA LEU A 262 18.93 -7.22 8.80
C LEU A 262 19.39 -8.59 8.30
N GLU A 263 18.63 -9.22 7.42
CA GLU A 263 18.99 -10.50 6.78
C GLU A 263 20.15 -10.34 5.78
N ASN A 264 20.39 -9.12 5.26
CA ASN A 264 21.42 -8.83 4.27
C ASN A 264 22.57 -8.00 4.86
N ARG A 265 23.32 -8.59 5.79
CA ARG A 265 24.37 -7.95 6.62
C ARG A 265 25.39 -7.14 5.82
N ASP A 266 25.86 -7.63 4.68
CA ASP A 266 26.82 -6.94 3.83
C ASP A 266 26.23 -5.68 3.20
N GLN A 267 24.95 -5.68 2.86
CA GLN A 267 24.24 -4.51 2.38
C GLN A 267 24.03 -3.48 3.50
N LEU A 268 23.72 -3.94 4.71
CA LEU A 268 23.62 -3.09 5.89
C LEU A 268 24.95 -2.37 6.21
N LYS A 269 26.09 -3.06 6.10
CA LYS A 269 27.42 -2.43 6.25
C LYS A 269 27.70 -1.39 5.17
N GLN A 270 27.33 -1.67 3.93
CA GLN A 270 27.55 -0.72 2.83
C GLN A 270 26.79 0.59 3.04
N ILE A 271 25.53 0.53 3.48
CA ILE A 271 24.73 1.73 3.67
C ILE A 271 25.23 2.60 4.83
N THR A 272 25.84 2.00 5.86
CA THR A 272 26.45 2.75 6.97
C THR A 272 27.69 3.51 6.54
N MET A 273 28.44 2.97 5.61
CA MET A 273 29.60 3.64 5.03
C MET A 273 29.23 4.74 4.03
N ASN A 274 28.04 4.64 3.43
CA ASN A 274 27.56 5.60 2.44
C ASN A 274 26.04 5.82 2.55
N HIS A 275 25.63 6.83 3.30
CA HIS A 275 24.23 7.20 3.50
C HIS A 275 23.54 7.75 2.23
N ASP A 276 24.29 8.07 1.15
CA ASP A 276 23.72 8.43 -0.14
C ASP A 276 23.00 7.25 -0.81
N LEU A 277 23.21 6.03 -0.32
CA LEU A 277 22.50 4.83 -0.75
C LEU A 277 21.09 4.68 -0.13
N VAL A 278 20.70 5.53 0.83
CA VAL A 278 19.36 5.42 1.46
C VAL A 278 18.23 5.53 0.44
N PRO A 279 18.23 6.43 -0.56
CA PRO A 279 17.23 6.43 -1.60
C PRO A 279 17.18 5.10 -2.41
N ASN A 280 18.35 4.48 -2.63
CA ASN A 280 18.41 3.18 -3.30
C ASN A 280 17.86 2.05 -2.41
N LEU A 281 18.13 2.11 -1.08
CA LEU A 281 17.50 1.22 -0.11
C LEU A 281 15.98 1.27 -0.22
N VAL A 282 15.40 2.48 -0.29
CA VAL A 282 13.94 2.65 -0.42
C VAL A 282 13.40 1.95 -1.67
N GLU A 283 14.02 2.17 -2.83
CA GLU A 283 13.55 1.56 -4.09
C GLU A 283 13.70 0.03 -4.10
N GLU A 284 14.83 -0.46 -3.63
CA GLU A 284 15.07 -1.91 -3.59
C GLU A 284 14.20 -2.61 -2.52
N ALA A 285 13.97 -1.95 -1.38
CA ALA A 285 13.01 -2.44 -0.40
C ALA A 285 11.58 -2.50 -0.98
N LEU A 286 11.13 -1.46 -1.68
CA LEU A 286 9.83 -1.45 -2.38
C LEU A 286 9.72 -2.60 -3.38
N ARG A 287 10.79 -2.88 -4.14
CA ARG A 287 10.82 -3.99 -5.09
C ARG A 287 10.67 -5.34 -4.36
N VAL A 288 11.47 -5.57 -3.35
CA VAL A 288 11.55 -6.87 -2.67
C VAL A 288 10.37 -7.10 -1.73
N VAL A 289 9.95 -6.07 -0.99
CA VAL A 289 8.83 -6.17 -0.03
C VAL A 289 7.51 -6.25 -0.77
N SER A 290 7.30 -5.38 -1.78
CA SER A 290 6.02 -5.22 -2.46
C SER A 290 4.87 -5.16 -1.44
N PRO A 291 4.69 -4.06 -0.67
CA PRO A 291 3.72 -4.02 0.43
C PRO A 291 2.32 -4.48 0.03
N VAL A 292 1.87 -4.11 -1.17
CA VAL A 292 0.69 -4.71 -1.84
C VAL A 292 1.18 -5.86 -2.72
N GLN A 293 0.78 -7.08 -2.37
CA GLN A 293 1.27 -8.30 -3.01
C GLN A 293 0.64 -8.54 -4.38
N TYR A 294 -0.63 -8.23 -4.53
CA TYR A 294 -1.37 -8.36 -5.79
C TYR A 294 -2.50 -7.33 -5.88
N THR A 295 -2.97 -7.09 -7.08
CA THR A 295 -4.16 -6.28 -7.38
C THR A 295 -4.95 -6.93 -8.51
N ALA A 296 -6.15 -6.44 -8.79
CA ALA A 296 -6.98 -6.95 -9.87
C ALA A 296 -7.42 -5.84 -10.83
N ARG A 297 -7.72 -6.24 -12.06
CA ARG A 297 -8.37 -5.38 -13.06
C ARG A 297 -9.42 -6.19 -13.81
N THR A 298 -10.43 -5.49 -14.31
CA THR A 298 -11.52 -6.09 -15.13
C THR A 298 -11.49 -5.48 -16.52
N ALA A 299 -11.54 -6.32 -17.54
CA ALA A 299 -11.54 -5.87 -18.93
C ALA A 299 -12.81 -5.08 -19.26
N GLY A 300 -12.66 -3.86 -19.75
CA GLY A 300 -13.77 -2.99 -20.18
C GLY A 300 -14.29 -3.30 -21.60
N SER A 301 -13.53 -4.08 -22.38
CA SER A 301 -13.86 -4.54 -23.74
C SER A 301 -13.22 -5.89 -23.99
N ASP A 302 -13.61 -6.55 -25.06
CA ASP A 302 -12.86 -7.71 -25.58
C ASP A 302 -11.48 -7.21 -26.07
N LEU A 303 -10.44 -7.95 -25.72
CA LEU A 303 -9.05 -7.61 -26.09
C LEU A 303 -8.17 -8.87 -26.12
N GLU A 304 -6.99 -8.74 -26.69
CA GLU A 304 -5.95 -9.76 -26.71
C GLU A 304 -4.71 -9.23 -25.98
N LEU A 305 -4.15 -10.05 -25.08
CA LEU A 305 -2.88 -9.77 -24.43
C LEU A 305 -1.69 -10.07 -25.35
N ALA A 306 -0.51 -9.55 -25.02
CA ALA A 306 0.68 -9.70 -25.85
C ALA A 306 1.13 -11.16 -26.06
N ASP A 307 0.74 -12.08 -25.19
CA ASP A 307 0.99 -13.52 -25.31
C ASP A 307 -0.07 -14.28 -26.14
N GLY A 308 -1.03 -13.57 -26.75
CA GLY A 308 -2.13 -14.15 -27.54
C GLY A 308 -3.33 -14.61 -26.70
N THR A 309 -3.32 -14.34 -25.37
CA THR A 309 -4.46 -14.67 -24.52
C THR A 309 -5.66 -13.78 -24.84
N ASN A 310 -6.76 -14.38 -25.28
CA ASN A 310 -8.02 -13.68 -25.52
C ASN A 310 -8.75 -13.40 -24.21
N VAL A 311 -9.10 -12.15 -23.98
CA VAL A 311 -9.81 -11.66 -22.80
C VAL A 311 -11.15 -11.08 -23.22
N ARG A 312 -12.21 -11.49 -22.54
CA ARG A 312 -13.56 -10.98 -22.79
C ARG A 312 -13.86 -9.79 -21.87
N ARG A 313 -14.71 -8.90 -22.33
CA ARG A 313 -15.29 -7.85 -21.49
C ARG A 313 -15.86 -8.43 -20.18
N GLY A 314 -15.57 -7.77 -19.07
CA GLY A 314 -15.97 -8.22 -17.73
C GLY A 314 -15.09 -9.33 -17.14
N GLN A 315 -14.10 -9.85 -17.88
CA GLN A 315 -13.18 -10.84 -17.35
C GLN A 315 -12.12 -10.17 -16.45
N THR A 316 -11.92 -10.76 -15.26
CA THR A 316 -10.96 -10.26 -14.28
C THR A 316 -9.59 -10.89 -14.48
N ILE A 317 -8.54 -10.08 -14.33
CA ILE A 317 -7.14 -10.52 -14.21
C ILE A 317 -6.56 -10.09 -12.87
N VAL A 318 -5.93 -11.02 -12.16
CA VAL A 318 -5.14 -10.77 -10.95
C VAL A 318 -3.67 -10.59 -11.33
N LEU A 319 -3.09 -9.49 -10.89
CA LEU A 319 -1.72 -9.09 -11.13
C LEU A 319 -0.91 -9.31 -9.86
N VAL A 320 -0.05 -10.33 -9.83
CA VAL A 320 0.81 -10.63 -8.67
C VAL A 320 2.03 -9.71 -8.70
N LEU A 321 1.91 -8.52 -8.10
CA LEU A 321 2.94 -7.47 -8.12
C LEU A 321 4.23 -7.93 -7.46
N ALA A 322 4.14 -8.70 -6.37
CA ALA A 322 5.31 -9.29 -5.71
C ALA A 322 6.10 -10.20 -6.63
N GLY A 323 5.42 -10.93 -7.53
CA GLY A 323 6.03 -11.74 -8.56
C GLY A 323 6.60 -10.91 -9.71
N ALA A 324 5.85 -9.93 -10.20
CA ALA A 324 6.32 -9.02 -11.25
C ALA A 324 7.59 -8.26 -10.84
N ASN A 325 7.70 -7.85 -9.57
CA ASN A 325 8.88 -7.19 -9.02
C ASN A 325 10.09 -8.14 -8.84
N ARG A 326 9.91 -9.41 -9.09
CA ARG A 326 10.95 -10.46 -9.09
C ARG A 326 11.06 -11.17 -10.44
N ASP A 327 10.58 -10.55 -11.51
CA ASP A 327 10.66 -11.12 -12.84
C ASP A 327 12.11 -11.15 -13.34
N PRO A 328 12.70 -12.34 -13.63
CA PRO A 328 14.08 -12.46 -14.10
C PRO A 328 14.29 -11.85 -15.50
N ALA A 329 13.23 -11.64 -16.28
CA ALA A 329 13.33 -10.94 -17.56
C ALA A 329 13.66 -9.44 -17.38
N ILE A 330 13.43 -8.88 -16.20
CA ILE A 330 13.62 -7.45 -15.87
C ILE A 330 14.72 -7.27 -14.84
N PHE A 331 14.79 -8.13 -13.83
CA PHE A 331 15.69 -7.98 -12.68
C PHE A 331 16.66 -9.17 -12.61
N ASP A 332 17.93 -8.91 -12.84
CA ASP A 332 18.97 -9.94 -12.64
C ASP A 332 19.02 -10.35 -11.18
N ASN A 333 19.18 -11.67 -10.90
CA ASN A 333 19.14 -12.23 -9.55
C ASN A 333 17.94 -11.66 -8.74
N PRO A 334 16.70 -11.88 -9.20
CA PRO A 334 15.53 -11.12 -8.76
C PRO A 334 15.19 -11.34 -7.27
N ASN A 335 15.63 -12.45 -6.69
CA ASN A 335 15.40 -12.79 -5.29
C ASN A 335 16.45 -12.20 -4.33
N GLU A 336 17.56 -11.69 -4.86
CA GLU A 336 18.57 -11.02 -4.07
C GLU A 336 18.20 -9.56 -3.78
N PHE A 337 18.48 -9.12 -2.56
CA PHE A 337 18.41 -7.71 -2.16
C PHE A 337 19.75 -7.02 -2.46
N GLN A 338 19.73 -6.01 -3.33
CA GLN A 338 20.94 -5.34 -3.81
C GLN A 338 20.77 -3.81 -3.75
N LEU A 339 21.44 -3.13 -2.79
CA LEU A 339 21.38 -1.67 -2.63
C LEU A 339 21.81 -0.90 -3.89
N ARG A 340 22.65 -1.49 -4.71
CA ARG A 340 23.18 -0.85 -5.94
C ARG A 340 22.48 -1.33 -7.21
N ARG A 341 21.30 -1.92 -7.09
CA ARG A 341 20.53 -2.33 -8.26
C ARG A 341 20.12 -1.12 -9.08
N GLU A 342 20.66 -0.99 -10.27
CA GLU A 342 20.43 0.19 -11.15
C GLU A 342 18.98 0.33 -11.58
N ASN A 343 18.29 -0.78 -11.79
CA ASN A 343 16.92 -0.81 -12.28
C ASN A 343 15.86 -1.02 -11.17
N ALA A 344 16.20 -0.87 -9.88
CA ALA A 344 15.26 -1.04 -8.77
C ALA A 344 13.97 -0.21 -8.99
N ARG A 345 14.08 1.02 -9.48
CA ARG A 345 12.95 1.93 -9.77
C ARG A 345 11.97 1.44 -10.84
N LYS A 346 12.31 0.38 -11.57
CA LYS A 346 11.35 -0.24 -12.50
C LYS A 346 10.27 -1.05 -11.79
N HIS A 347 10.36 -1.24 -10.46
CA HIS A 347 9.34 -1.97 -9.70
C HIS A 347 7.94 -1.39 -9.91
N VAL A 348 6.93 -2.25 -9.81
CA VAL A 348 5.51 -1.88 -9.89
C VAL A 348 4.81 -1.88 -8.53
N ALA A 349 5.56 -1.73 -7.42
CA ALA A 349 5.01 -1.71 -6.05
C ALA A 349 4.01 -0.56 -5.82
N PHE A 350 4.12 0.54 -6.57
CA PHE A 350 3.18 1.65 -6.59
C PHE A 350 2.13 1.55 -7.70
N GLY A 351 1.98 0.40 -8.34
CA GLY A 351 1.19 0.27 -9.55
C GLY A 351 1.83 0.99 -10.74
N TYR A 352 1.03 1.25 -11.78
CA TYR A 352 1.46 1.94 -12.98
C TYR A 352 0.26 2.65 -13.68
N GLY A 353 0.52 3.60 -14.59
CA GLY A 353 -0.52 4.26 -15.38
C GLY A 353 -1.37 5.25 -14.59
N ALA A 354 -2.66 5.35 -14.93
CA ALA A 354 -3.58 6.32 -14.34
C ALA A 354 -3.71 6.17 -12.82
N HIS A 355 -3.74 4.94 -12.34
CA HIS A 355 -3.83 4.61 -10.90
C HIS A 355 -2.47 4.47 -10.20
N HIS A 356 -1.37 5.00 -10.79
CA HIS A 356 -0.10 5.06 -10.04
C HIS A 356 -0.30 5.77 -8.70
N CYS A 357 0.23 5.19 -7.63
CA CYS A 357 0.03 5.64 -6.25
C CYS A 357 0.30 7.15 -6.11
N ILE A 358 -0.69 7.89 -5.62
CA ILE A 358 -0.57 9.33 -5.40
C ILE A 358 0.36 9.66 -4.23
N GLY A 359 0.41 8.78 -3.21
CA GLY A 359 1.30 8.89 -2.04
C GLY A 359 2.71 8.35 -2.24
N ALA A 360 3.10 7.95 -3.48
CA ALA A 360 4.39 7.30 -3.72
C ALA A 360 5.60 8.11 -3.26
N GLN A 361 5.55 9.44 -3.37
CA GLN A 361 6.64 10.31 -2.91
C GLN A 361 6.66 10.41 -1.38
N LEU A 362 5.48 10.45 -0.75
CA LEU A 362 5.36 10.49 0.71
C LEU A 362 5.90 9.21 1.35
N ALA A 363 5.52 8.04 0.84
CA ALA A 363 6.02 6.76 1.35
C ALA A 363 7.56 6.64 1.23
N ARG A 364 8.14 7.12 0.10
CA ARG A 364 9.59 7.19 -0.08
C ARG A 364 10.24 8.10 0.96
N LEU A 365 9.64 9.25 1.16
CA LEU A 365 10.13 10.26 2.09
C LEU A 365 10.13 9.75 3.54
N GLU A 366 9.06 9.14 3.98
CA GLU A 366 8.95 8.57 5.32
C GLU A 366 10.02 7.48 5.56
N ALA A 367 10.19 6.57 4.59
CA ALA A 367 11.18 5.53 4.66
C ALA A 367 12.61 6.11 4.66
N GLU A 368 12.89 7.08 3.80
CA GLU A 368 14.19 7.74 3.74
C GLU A 368 14.52 8.43 5.07
N MET A 369 13.59 9.19 5.66
CA MET A 369 13.83 9.93 6.91
C MET A 369 14.06 8.98 8.07
N LEU A 370 13.27 7.92 8.23
CA LEU A 370 13.47 6.97 9.32
C LEU A 370 14.80 6.24 9.21
N TRP A 371 15.12 5.67 8.05
CA TRP A 371 16.36 4.91 7.89
C TRP A 371 17.60 5.81 8.01
N ARG A 372 17.57 7.05 7.51
CA ARG A 372 18.68 8.02 7.71
C ARG A 372 18.89 8.31 9.19
N GLU A 373 17.82 8.59 9.94
CA GLU A 373 17.93 8.90 11.36
C GLU A 373 18.45 7.71 12.17
N LEU A 374 17.98 6.49 11.88
CA LEU A 374 18.47 5.27 12.52
C LEU A 374 19.97 5.04 12.27
N LEU A 375 20.42 5.15 11.02
CA LEU A 375 21.83 4.98 10.66
C LEU A 375 22.75 6.04 11.28
N LEU A 376 22.24 7.27 11.44
CA LEU A 376 22.97 8.35 12.09
C LEU A 376 23.11 8.13 13.60
N ARG A 377 22.05 7.66 14.25
CA ARG A 377 22.01 7.50 15.72
C ARG A 377 22.59 6.20 16.22
N PHE A 378 22.48 5.15 15.43
CA PHE A 378 22.96 3.80 15.74
C PHE A 378 23.94 3.30 14.66
N PRO A 379 25.12 3.94 14.52
CA PRO A 379 26.06 3.63 13.44
C PRO A 379 26.78 2.28 13.60
N ASP A 380 26.72 1.67 14.80
CA ASP A 380 27.25 0.33 15.04
C ASP A 380 26.27 -0.74 14.53
N VAL A 381 26.17 -0.86 13.20
CA VAL A 381 25.27 -1.83 12.56
C VAL A 381 25.68 -3.29 12.75
N GLU A 382 26.88 -3.57 13.21
CA GLU A 382 27.30 -4.93 13.61
C GLU A 382 26.47 -5.44 14.80
N SER A 383 26.03 -4.53 15.66
CA SER A 383 25.16 -4.82 16.79
C SER A 383 23.68 -4.93 16.42
N TRP A 384 23.28 -4.50 15.21
CA TRP A 384 21.90 -4.64 14.77
C TRP A 384 21.58 -6.10 14.53
N LYS A 385 20.58 -6.64 15.22
CA LYS A 385 20.17 -8.05 15.09
C LYS A 385 18.75 -8.26 15.57
N HIS A 386 18.16 -9.35 15.18
CA HIS A 386 16.92 -9.80 15.79
C HIS A 386 17.12 -10.12 17.26
N ALA A 387 16.17 -9.68 18.09
CA ALA A 387 16.11 -9.98 19.53
C ALA A 387 15.07 -11.09 19.83
N GLY A 388 14.25 -11.44 18.84
CA GLY A 388 13.24 -12.49 18.94
C GLY A 388 12.71 -12.85 17.54
N THR A 389 11.73 -13.76 17.50
CA THR A 389 11.08 -14.16 16.24
C THR A 389 10.09 -13.10 15.80
N PRO A 390 10.20 -12.56 14.56
CA PRO A 390 9.21 -11.66 14.02
C PRO A 390 7.83 -12.31 13.94
N MET A 391 6.80 -11.57 14.27
CA MET A 391 5.42 -12.02 14.15
C MET A 391 4.81 -11.49 12.86
N TRP A 392 4.61 -12.39 11.90
CA TRP A 392 3.98 -12.05 10.62
C TRP A 392 2.49 -11.90 10.77
N ARG A 393 1.93 -10.84 10.17
CA ARG A 393 0.49 -10.62 10.11
C ARG A 393 -0.15 -11.64 9.18
N PRO A 394 -1.27 -12.25 9.58
CA PRO A 394 -2.11 -12.96 8.63
C PRO A 394 -2.71 -11.92 7.66
N GLY A 395 -2.57 -12.16 6.38
CA GLY A 395 -3.05 -11.28 5.31
C GLY A 395 -2.31 -11.62 4.03
N LYS A 396 -2.99 -11.47 2.89
CA LYS A 396 -2.47 -11.88 1.59
C LYS A 396 -2.24 -10.68 0.68
N THR A 397 -3.21 -9.77 0.66
CA THR A 397 -3.15 -8.59 -0.19
C THR A 397 -2.11 -7.60 0.32
N ILE A 398 -2.07 -7.39 1.63
CA ILE A 398 -1.06 -6.54 2.29
C ILE A 398 -0.26 -7.40 3.27
N LYS A 399 1.02 -7.65 2.94
CA LYS A 399 1.91 -8.47 3.77
C LYS A 399 2.77 -7.58 4.67
N GLY A 400 2.80 -7.88 5.96
CA GLY A 400 3.55 -7.11 6.94
C GLY A 400 3.84 -7.85 8.23
N LEU A 401 4.42 -7.12 9.18
CA LEU A 401 4.75 -7.61 10.51
C LEU A 401 3.87 -6.95 11.57
N ASP A 402 3.40 -7.72 12.54
CA ASP A 402 2.73 -7.22 13.74
C ASP A 402 3.74 -6.89 14.85
N SER A 403 4.88 -7.57 14.87
CA SER A 403 5.97 -7.36 15.83
C SER A 403 7.31 -7.77 15.24
N MET A 404 8.35 -7.00 15.55
CA MET A 404 9.74 -7.30 15.18
C MET A 404 10.70 -6.85 16.28
N PRO A 405 10.99 -7.73 17.27
CA PRO A 405 11.98 -7.46 18.32
C PRO A 405 13.39 -7.37 17.73
N ILE A 406 14.08 -6.26 17.96
CA ILE A 406 15.45 -6.02 17.46
C ILE A 406 16.34 -5.33 18.49
N HIS A 407 17.64 -5.56 18.36
CA HIS A 407 18.69 -4.73 18.96
C HIS A 407 19.27 -3.80 17.90
N LEU A 408 19.47 -2.52 18.23
CA LEU A 408 20.11 -1.50 17.39
C LEU A 408 21.54 -1.14 17.85
N GLY A 409 22.05 -1.81 18.89
CA GLY A 409 23.36 -1.49 19.44
C GLY A 409 23.36 -0.23 20.30
N LYS A 410 24.58 0.28 20.59
CA LYS A 410 24.74 1.51 21.38
C LYS A 410 24.68 2.73 20.48
N LYS A 411 24.07 3.79 21.00
CA LYS A 411 24.09 5.14 20.45
C LYS A 411 25.52 5.65 20.32
N LYS A 412 25.78 6.46 19.30
CA LYS A 412 26.99 7.27 19.15
C LYS A 412 26.94 8.52 20.01
#